data_eaa08cc5b484d3ac5dad02f408d0e743
#
_entry.id   eaa08cc5b484d3ac5dad02f408d0e743
#
_cell.length_a   1.000
_cell.length_b   1.000
_cell.length_c   1.000
_cell.angle_alpha   90.00
_cell.angle_beta   90.00
_cell.angle_gamma   90.00
#
_symmetry.space_group_name_H-M   'P 1'
#
loop_
_entity.id
_entity.type
_entity.pdbx_description
1 polymer ?
#
loop_
_entity_poly.entity_id
_entity_poly.type
_entity_poly.pdbx_seq_one_letter_code
_entity_poly.pdbx_strand_id
1 'polypeptide(L)'
;MKTKALITALALGTALMSCTDKAPREEKYLYLCIGQSNMVGKGIVAPEDTIPEPRFLSLSATNADDGRKIGEWRLAQSGNCRPGEHYPMQVSPTDYFGRTMVDYLPENVTVGLLQVGVDGCPMRMFDRESQFPDSIHPDWMEGQIAAYDHDPHGRLVSLARQAIEEGWVIKGLLVHQGETDAYSDYWPKELSKAYNQIREELGVTDEWPILVGEAVGIDQNGVCAHANPTLDRVHDFLPNAYTISSYGCEAAEDDLHFSAAGYRKLGRRYAVKMLQLMGYDVETDPDFKLQIELGDPSDAFQVDVTLDSTAKSITVASIVPLAGVDLVSYSGETLEVLKFDNQRVVDIDISKYDNEDRIVLNIRSNDGATVNRQVNR
;
A
#
# COMPACT_ATOMS: atom_id res chain seq x y z
N MET A 1 83.18 0.76 46.64
CA MET A 1 82.44 0.40 45.43
C MET A 1 81.00 0.71 45.74
N LYS A 2 80.43 1.78 45.13
CA LYS A 2 79.04 2.17 45.33
C LYS A 2 78.30 1.92 43.94
N THR A 3 77.43 0.98 43.92
CA THR A 3 76.59 0.62 42.72
C THR A 3 75.40 1.58 42.69
N LYS A 4 75.31 2.37 41.63
CA LYS A 4 74.10 3.19 41.31
C LYS A 4 73.13 2.37 40.59
N ALA A 5 71.89 2.19 41.10
CA ALA A 5 70.74 1.62 40.41
C ALA A 5 70.07 2.72 39.59
N LEU A 6 69.90 2.45 38.30
CA LEU A 6 69.21 3.31 37.34
C LEU A 6 67.74 2.90 37.33
N ILE A 7 66.84 3.79 37.76
CA ILE A 7 65.40 3.59 37.69
C ILE A 7 64.90 4.20 36.37
N THR A 8 64.48 3.36 35.45
CA THR A 8 63.84 3.80 34.21
C THR A 8 62.30 3.90 34.45
N ALA A 9 61.82 5.14 34.47
CA ALA A 9 60.37 5.37 34.53
C ALA A 9 59.75 5.19 33.16
N LEU A 10 58.88 4.20 33.06
CA LEU A 10 58.07 3.94 31.87
C LEU A 10 56.80 4.81 31.96
N ALA A 11 56.70 5.88 31.17
CA ALA A 11 55.52 6.71 31.08
C ALA A 11 54.51 6.00 30.17
N LEU A 12 53.47 5.45 30.76
CA LEU A 12 52.29 4.91 30.03
C LEU A 12 51.42 6.11 29.62
N GLY A 13 51.51 6.50 28.36
CA GLY A 13 50.62 7.49 27.76
C GLY A 13 49.26 6.84 27.47
N THR A 14 48.27 7.10 28.29
CA THR A 14 46.87 6.79 27.97
C THR A 14 46.37 7.78 26.92
N ALA A 15 46.31 7.36 25.66
CA ALA A 15 45.60 8.08 24.63
C ALA A 15 44.10 7.96 24.92
N LEU A 16 43.50 8.98 25.48
CA LEU A 16 42.06 9.17 25.51
C LEU A 16 41.62 9.42 24.07
N MET A 17 41.17 8.37 23.37
CA MET A 17 40.36 8.53 22.15
C MET A 17 39.05 9.18 22.58
N SER A 18 38.92 10.47 22.38
CA SER A 18 37.64 11.17 22.43
C SER A 18 36.87 10.77 21.19
N CYS A 19 36.03 9.74 21.29
CA CYS A 19 34.92 9.53 20.36
C CYS A 19 33.95 10.68 20.58
N THR A 20 34.07 11.71 19.78
CA THR A 20 32.96 12.66 19.62
C THR A 20 31.94 11.99 18.75
N ASP A 21 31.03 11.26 19.37
CA ASP A 21 29.81 10.83 18.70
C ASP A 21 29.08 12.10 18.27
N LYS A 22 29.24 12.46 17.00
CA LYS A 22 28.37 13.48 16.40
C LYS A 22 26.96 12.91 16.44
N ALA A 23 26.04 13.68 17.02
CA ALA A 23 24.61 13.33 16.93
C ALA A 23 24.28 12.93 15.49
N PRO A 24 23.49 11.87 15.30
CA PRO A 24 23.05 11.45 13.96
C PRO A 24 22.47 12.65 13.21
N ARG A 25 22.80 12.77 11.93
CA ARG A 25 22.26 13.84 11.09
C ARG A 25 20.76 13.66 10.99
N GLU A 26 19.99 14.73 11.10
CA GLU A 26 18.55 14.69 10.80
C GLU A 26 18.32 14.20 9.37
N GLU A 27 17.37 13.28 9.24
CA GLU A 27 16.89 12.75 7.95
C GLU A 27 15.42 13.05 7.81
N LYS A 28 15.01 13.45 6.60
CA LYS A 28 13.63 13.82 6.27
C LYS A 28 13.13 12.92 5.17
N TYR A 29 12.20 12.03 5.49
CA TYR A 29 11.61 11.06 4.56
C TYR A 29 10.25 11.54 4.11
N LEU A 30 10.09 11.74 2.79
CA LEU A 30 8.83 12.16 2.18
C LEU A 30 8.14 10.98 1.52
N TYR A 31 6.85 10.84 1.78
CA TYR A 31 5.98 9.92 1.08
C TYR A 31 4.93 10.71 0.31
N LEU A 32 4.85 10.46 -1.00
CA LEU A 32 3.81 11.00 -1.86
C LEU A 32 2.58 10.11 -1.73
N CYS A 33 1.39 10.70 -1.70
CA CYS A 33 0.13 9.97 -1.56
C CYS A 33 -0.87 10.50 -2.58
N ILE A 34 -1.39 9.61 -3.42
CA ILE A 34 -2.39 9.95 -4.45
C ILE A 34 -3.57 8.99 -4.40
N GLY A 35 -4.73 9.46 -4.79
CA GLY A 35 -5.89 8.60 -4.90
C GLY A 35 -7.22 9.33 -4.84
N GLN A 36 -8.26 8.56 -4.55
CA GLN A 36 -9.63 9.06 -4.44
C GLN A 36 -10.11 9.07 -2.97
N SER A 37 -11.39 8.96 -2.73
CA SER A 37 -12.01 9.11 -1.41
C SER A 37 -11.39 8.22 -0.33
N ASN A 38 -11.01 7.00 -0.63
CA ASN A 38 -10.34 6.11 0.32
C ASN A 38 -8.88 6.55 0.63
N MET A 39 -8.23 7.32 -0.26
CA MET A 39 -6.98 8.00 0.07
C MET A 39 -7.22 9.26 0.88
N VAL A 40 -8.21 10.09 0.49
CA VAL A 40 -8.58 11.31 1.22
C VAL A 40 -8.97 10.99 2.68
N GLY A 41 -9.68 9.91 2.87
CA GLY A 41 -10.20 9.43 4.13
C GLY A 41 -11.68 9.77 4.32
N LYS A 42 -12.42 8.84 4.92
CA LYS A 42 -13.86 8.97 5.25
C LYS A 42 -14.14 8.49 6.68
N GLY A 43 -13.10 8.13 7.43
CA GLY A 43 -13.28 7.65 8.81
C GLY A 43 -13.66 8.76 9.78
N ILE A 44 -14.56 8.43 10.70
CA ILE A 44 -14.95 9.35 11.79
C ILE A 44 -13.76 9.52 12.74
N VAL A 45 -13.38 10.77 12.99
CA VAL A 45 -12.26 11.12 13.87
C VAL A 45 -12.62 10.86 15.33
N ALA A 46 -11.79 10.11 16.04
CA ALA A 46 -11.87 9.89 17.47
C ALA A 46 -10.74 10.64 18.22
N PRO A 47 -10.80 10.79 19.54
CA PRO A 47 -9.80 11.55 20.29
C PRO A 47 -8.35 11.08 20.07
N GLU A 48 -8.12 9.78 19.94
CA GLU A 48 -6.81 9.21 19.66
C GLU A 48 -6.23 9.65 18.31
N ASP A 49 -7.06 9.96 17.33
CA ASP A 49 -6.64 10.38 16.00
C ASP A 49 -6.11 11.82 15.97
N THR A 50 -6.44 12.59 17.01
CA THR A 50 -6.04 14.00 17.13
C THR A 50 -4.75 14.23 17.89
N ILE A 51 -4.16 13.18 18.49
CA ILE A 51 -2.91 13.29 19.23
C ILE A 51 -1.77 13.51 18.22
N PRO A 52 -1.03 14.63 18.29
CA PRO A 52 0.03 14.90 17.35
C PRO A 52 1.25 14.01 17.63
N GLU A 53 1.94 13.62 16.57
CA GLU A 53 3.25 12.97 16.62
C GLU A 53 4.32 13.97 16.13
N PRO A 54 5.27 14.38 16.99
CA PRO A 54 6.20 15.47 16.67
C PRO A 54 7.10 15.23 15.45
N ARG A 55 7.38 13.97 15.12
CA ARG A 55 8.20 13.59 13.97
C ARG A 55 7.39 13.23 12.74
N PHE A 56 6.07 13.52 12.76
CA PHE A 56 5.18 13.24 11.65
C PHE A 56 4.56 14.54 11.14
N LEU A 57 4.94 14.94 9.93
CA LEU A 57 4.56 16.18 9.29
C LEU A 57 3.76 15.95 8.01
N SER A 58 2.95 16.93 7.65
CA SER A 58 2.22 16.95 6.39
C SER A 58 2.46 18.29 5.67
N LEU A 59 2.79 18.22 4.39
CA LEU A 59 2.86 19.40 3.50
C LEU A 59 1.47 19.67 2.93
N SER A 60 0.94 20.83 3.22
CA SER A 60 -0.44 21.17 2.83
C SER A 60 -0.55 21.38 1.32
N ALA A 61 -1.35 20.56 0.65
CA ALA A 61 -1.59 20.66 -0.79
C ALA A 61 -2.74 21.63 -1.16
N THR A 62 -3.53 22.05 -0.18
CA THR A 62 -4.66 22.95 -0.34
C THR A 62 -4.72 23.96 0.80
N ASN A 63 -5.42 25.07 0.59
CA ASN A 63 -5.86 25.93 1.69
C ASN A 63 -7.10 25.33 2.37
N ALA A 64 -7.25 25.52 3.67
CA ALA A 64 -8.48 25.13 4.37
C ALA A 64 -8.79 26.07 5.56
N ASP A 65 -10.02 25.98 6.08
CA ASP A 65 -10.55 26.80 7.18
C ASP A 65 -9.91 26.53 8.54
N ASP A 66 -9.14 25.44 8.68
CA ASP A 66 -8.30 25.16 9.84
C ASP A 66 -6.97 25.96 9.85
N GLY A 67 -6.82 26.88 8.91
CA GLY A 67 -5.68 27.79 8.80
C GLY A 67 -4.49 27.25 8.00
N ARG A 68 -4.54 26.03 7.47
CA ARG A 68 -3.48 25.52 6.59
C ARG A 68 -3.36 26.35 5.32
N LYS A 69 -2.14 26.49 4.84
CA LYS A 69 -1.85 27.15 3.55
C LYS A 69 -1.06 26.21 2.66
N ILE A 70 -1.29 26.30 1.36
CA ILE A 70 -0.54 25.54 0.35
C ILE A 70 0.97 25.76 0.56
N GLY A 71 1.72 24.66 0.56
CA GLY A 71 3.18 24.68 0.70
C GLY A 71 3.70 24.86 2.13
N GLU A 72 2.83 24.88 3.15
CA GLU A 72 3.24 24.96 4.55
C GLU A 72 3.28 23.57 5.20
N TRP A 73 4.36 23.29 5.93
CA TRP A 73 4.47 22.11 6.77
C TRP A 73 3.72 22.31 8.09
N ARG A 74 3.06 21.24 8.52
CA ARG A 74 2.33 21.18 9.80
C ARG A 74 2.50 19.82 10.45
N LEU A 75 2.25 19.70 11.73
CA LEU A 75 2.08 18.41 12.37
C LEU A 75 0.94 17.66 11.69
N ALA A 76 1.22 16.43 11.26
CA ALA A 76 0.21 15.60 10.63
C ALA A 76 -0.82 15.12 11.66
N GLN A 77 -2.07 15.17 11.26
CA GLN A 77 -3.22 14.71 12.04
C GLN A 77 -4.34 14.32 11.08
N SER A 78 -5.37 13.65 11.56
CA SER A 78 -6.53 13.29 10.73
C SER A 78 -7.01 14.47 9.90
N GLY A 79 -7.36 14.23 8.65
CA GLY A 79 -7.64 15.26 7.66
C GLY A 79 -6.40 15.90 7.06
N ASN A 80 -5.31 15.14 6.87
CA ASN A 80 -4.12 15.63 6.15
C ASN A 80 -4.46 16.05 4.72
N CYS A 81 -5.32 15.31 4.05
CA CYS A 81 -5.89 15.70 2.76
C CYS A 81 -7.26 16.34 2.98
N ARG A 82 -7.40 17.59 2.52
CA ARG A 82 -8.67 18.31 2.51
C ARG A 82 -8.82 19.00 1.16
N PRO A 83 -9.38 18.32 0.17
CA PRO A 83 -9.55 18.89 -1.17
C PRO A 83 -10.72 19.90 -1.20
N GLY A 84 -10.50 21.03 -0.56
CA GLY A 84 -11.47 22.13 -0.45
C GLY A 84 -11.46 22.79 0.93
N GLU A 85 -11.82 24.09 0.97
CA GLU A 85 -11.71 24.92 2.16
C GLU A 85 -12.50 24.36 3.36
N HIS A 86 -13.69 23.89 3.12
CA HIS A 86 -14.62 23.39 4.15
C HIS A 86 -14.72 21.86 4.18
N TYR A 87 -13.78 21.16 3.54
CA TYR A 87 -13.80 19.72 3.54
C TYR A 87 -13.59 19.17 4.97
N PRO A 88 -14.37 18.19 5.42
CA PRO A 88 -14.30 17.73 6.81
C PRO A 88 -12.96 17.06 7.14
N MET A 89 -12.57 17.11 8.40
CA MET A 89 -11.46 16.30 8.90
C MET A 89 -11.93 14.86 9.07
N GLN A 90 -11.20 13.94 8.46
CA GLN A 90 -11.57 12.51 8.47
C GLN A 90 -10.30 11.66 8.58
N VAL A 91 -10.45 10.48 9.17
CA VAL A 91 -9.35 9.50 9.25
C VAL A 91 -9.09 8.91 7.86
N SER A 92 -7.83 8.84 7.49
CA SER A 92 -7.32 8.23 6.27
C SER A 92 -6.28 7.16 6.56
N PRO A 93 -5.90 6.30 5.60
CA PRO A 93 -4.84 5.33 5.83
C PRO A 93 -3.49 6.01 6.10
N THR A 94 -3.25 7.22 5.58
CA THR A 94 -1.98 7.94 5.74
C THR A 94 -1.72 8.38 7.18
N ASP A 95 -2.76 8.57 7.99
CA ASP A 95 -2.63 8.96 9.40
C ASP A 95 -1.89 7.88 10.20
N TYR A 96 -2.28 6.64 10.02
CA TYR A 96 -1.66 5.50 10.73
C TYR A 96 -0.47 4.92 9.99
N PHE A 97 -0.32 5.21 8.72
CA PHE A 97 0.95 4.99 8.02
C PHE A 97 2.07 5.80 8.68
N GLY A 98 1.93 7.12 8.76
CA GLY A 98 2.98 7.98 9.29
C GLY A 98 3.28 7.74 10.76
N ARG A 99 2.27 7.54 11.62
CA ARG A 99 2.43 7.18 13.03
C ARG A 99 3.24 5.90 13.19
N THR A 100 2.85 4.83 12.46
CA THR A 100 3.57 3.55 12.51
C THR A 100 4.99 3.67 11.98
N MET A 101 5.22 4.45 10.92
CA MET A 101 6.58 4.71 10.43
C MET A 101 7.45 5.33 11.52
N VAL A 102 6.96 6.34 12.22
CA VAL A 102 7.68 7.03 13.30
C VAL A 102 8.00 6.09 14.47
N ASP A 103 7.11 5.16 14.80
CA ASP A 103 7.31 4.20 15.89
C ASP A 103 8.53 3.28 15.66
N TYR A 104 8.88 3.00 14.42
CA TYR A 104 9.95 2.07 14.05
C TYR A 104 11.21 2.75 13.49
N LEU A 105 11.09 3.98 12.97
CA LEU A 105 12.23 4.69 12.41
C LEU A 105 13.08 5.34 13.52
N PRO A 106 14.41 5.47 13.32
CA PRO A 106 15.30 6.13 14.26
C PRO A 106 14.82 7.54 14.67
N GLU A 107 15.14 7.96 15.88
CA GLU A 107 14.69 9.25 16.43
C GLU A 107 15.11 10.48 15.62
N ASN A 108 16.19 10.36 14.84
CA ASN A 108 16.67 11.43 13.96
C ASN A 108 15.93 11.49 12.61
N VAL A 109 14.94 10.61 12.37
CA VAL A 109 14.16 10.60 11.14
C VAL A 109 12.82 11.29 11.36
N THR A 110 12.52 12.24 10.49
CA THR A 110 11.21 12.90 10.40
C THR A 110 10.46 12.35 9.18
N VAL A 111 9.21 11.96 9.36
CA VAL A 111 8.33 11.46 8.31
C VAL A 111 7.44 12.59 7.80
N GLY A 112 7.41 12.80 6.50
CA GLY A 112 6.58 13.79 5.82
C GLY A 112 5.61 13.14 4.85
N LEU A 113 4.40 13.68 4.77
CA LEU A 113 3.42 13.33 3.76
C LEU A 113 3.17 14.51 2.83
N LEU A 114 3.01 14.22 1.54
CA LEU A 114 2.37 15.11 0.59
C LEU A 114 1.23 14.34 -0.05
N GLN A 115 0.01 14.71 0.30
CA GLN A 115 -1.20 13.99 -0.10
C GLN A 115 -2.07 14.85 -1.02
N VAL A 116 -2.35 14.30 -2.21
CA VAL A 116 -3.27 14.87 -3.21
C VAL A 116 -4.30 13.81 -3.54
N GLY A 117 -5.55 14.12 -3.28
CA GLY A 117 -6.66 13.21 -3.53
C GLY A 117 -7.94 13.98 -3.90
N VAL A 118 -8.75 13.38 -4.76
CA VAL A 118 -10.06 13.90 -5.17
C VAL A 118 -11.07 12.77 -5.09
N ASP A 119 -12.16 12.98 -4.38
CA ASP A 119 -13.22 11.97 -4.27
C ASP A 119 -13.69 11.52 -5.64
N GLY A 120 -13.86 10.21 -5.82
CA GLY A 120 -14.41 9.64 -7.06
C GLY A 120 -13.57 9.88 -8.33
N CYS A 121 -12.35 10.40 -8.22
CA CYS A 121 -11.53 10.63 -9.41
C CYS A 121 -11.01 9.30 -10.00
N PRO A 122 -10.89 9.20 -11.32
CA PRO A 122 -10.19 8.10 -11.98
C PRO A 122 -8.67 8.27 -11.86
N MET A 123 -7.90 7.18 -12.06
CA MET A 123 -6.42 7.22 -12.02
C MET A 123 -5.83 8.23 -13.01
N ARG A 124 -6.46 8.42 -14.17
CA ARG A 124 -6.04 9.43 -15.16
C ARG A 124 -6.10 10.89 -14.68
N MET A 125 -6.67 11.18 -13.50
CA MET A 125 -6.56 12.49 -12.85
C MET A 125 -5.09 12.88 -12.60
N PHE A 126 -4.25 11.88 -12.39
CA PHE A 126 -2.82 12.05 -12.11
C PHE A 126 -1.93 11.90 -13.36
N ASP A 127 -2.50 11.82 -14.54
CA ASP A 127 -1.79 11.84 -15.83
C ASP A 127 -1.71 13.29 -16.34
N ARG A 128 -0.50 13.87 -16.41
CA ARG A 128 -0.27 15.26 -16.88
C ARG A 128 -0.81 15.55 -18.31
N GLU A 129 -1.00 14.51 -19.11
CA GLU A 129 -1.51 14.63 -20.47
C GLU A 129 -3.03 14.48 -20.54
N SER A 130 -3.65 14.12 -19.40
CA SER A 130 -5.08 13.94 -19.33
C SER A 130 -5.82 15.27 -19.27
N GLN A 131 -6.90 15.37 -20.01
CA GLN A 131 -7.83 16.51 -19.93
C GLN A 131 -8.98 16.23 -18.94
N PHE A 132 -8.84 15.22 -18.08
CA PHE A 132 -9.92 14.88 -17.15
C PHE A 132 -10.28 16.01 -16.19
N PRO A 133 -9.32 16.78 -15.62
CA PRO A 133 -9.67 17.90 -14.75
C PRO A 133 -10.60 18.95 -15.40
N ASP A 134 -10.52 19.10 -16.71
CA ASP A 134 -11.34 20.01 -17.51
C ASP A 134 -12.54 19.34 -18.19
N SER A 135 -12.73 18.04 -17.96
CA SER A 135 -13.84 17.28 -18.54
C SER A 135 -15.14 17.45 -17.75
N ILE A 136 -16.26 16.99 -18.32
CA ILE A 136 -17.54 16.96 -17.60
C ILE A 136 -17.44 15.95 -16.45
N HIS A 137 -17.64 16.43 -15.23
CA HIS A 137 -17.70 15.66 -14.00
C HIS A 137 -18.82 16.19 -13.09
N PRO A 138 -19.21 15.48 -12.01
CA PRO A 138 -20.22 15.96 -11.08
C PRO A 138 -19.83 17.28 -10.40
N ASP A 139 -20.80 18.17 -10.18
CA ASP A 139 -20.58 19.49 -9.55
C ASP A 139 -19.83 19.43 -8.21
N TRP A 140 -20.06 18.37 -7.43
CA TRP A 140 -19.38 18.20 -6.14
C TRP A 140 -17.85 17.94 -6.29
N MET A 141 -17.42 17.39 -7.43
CA MET A 141 -16.01 17.15 -7.70
C MET A 141 -15.29 18.44 -8.14
N GLU A 142 -16.01 19.36 -8.79
CA GLU A 142 -15.47 20.64 -9.26
C GLU A 142 -14.74 21.41 -8.15
N GLY A 143 -15.38 21.56 -6.99
CA GLY A 143 -14.78 22.27 -5.86
C GLY A 143 -13.48 21.64 -5.35
N GLN A 144 -13.37 20.32 -5.47
CA GLN A 144 -12.15 19.59 -5.09
C GLN A 144 -11.06 19.75 -6.13
N ILE A 145 -11.38 19.68 -7.42
CA ILE A 145 -10.43 19.89 -8.52
C ILE A 145 -9.91 21.33 -8.49
N ALA A 146 -10.81 22.29 -8.32
CA ALA A 146 -10.46 23.71 -8.23
C ALA A 146 -9.52 24.03 -7.05
N ALA A 147 -9.58 23.27 -5.94
CA ALA A 147 -8.65 23.41 -4.82
C ALA A 147 -7.19 23.11 -5.22
N TYR A 148 -7.00 22.38 -6.30
CA TYR A 148 -5.70 22.08 -6.89
C TYR A 148 -5.42 22.90 -8.17
N ASP A 149 -6.11 24.03 -8.37
CA ASP A 149 -6.01 24.88 -9.58
C ASP A 149 -6.27 24.09 -10.88
N HIS A 150 -7.18 23.11 -10.86
CA HIS A 150 -7.50 22.17 -11.95
C HIS A 150 -6.31 21.31 -12.41
N ASP A 151 -5.26 21.22 -11.58
CA ASP A 151 -4.07 20.43 -11.90
C ASP A 151 -3.56 19.65 -10.65
N PRO A 152 -4.24 18.58 -10.23
CA PRO A 152 -3.77 17.75 -9.12
C PRO A 152 -2.38 17.14 -9.35
N HIS A 153 -2.05 16.75 -10.59
CA HIS A 153 -0.72 16.27 -10.96
C HIS A 153 0.34 17.35 -10.73
N GLY A 154 0.18 18.53 -11.34
CA GLY A 154 1.12 19.62 -11.20
C GLY A 154 1.23 20.14 -9.76
N ARG A 155 0.13 20.11 -8.98
CA ARG A 155 0.16 20.42 -7.54
C ARG A 155 1.06 19.46 -6.77
N LEU A 156 0.92 18.15 -7.02
CA LEU A 156 1.78 17.13 -6.41
C LEU A 156 3.25 17.37 -6.76
N VAL A 157 3.55 17.54 -8.05
CA VAL A 157 4.93 17.71 -8.54
C VAL A 157 5.56 19.00 -8.03
N SER A 158 4.84 20.11 -8.03
CA SER A 158 5.38 21.40 -7.58
C SER A 158 5.73 21.39 -6.08
N LEU A 159 4.87 20.81 -5.25
CA LEU A 159 5.11 20.71 -3.81
C LEU A 159 6.15 19.64 -3.47
N ALA A 160 6.22 18.54 -4.21
CA ALA A 160 7.29 17.57 -4.06
C ALA A 160 8.67 18.18 -4.38
N ARG A 161 8.76 19.02 -5.41
CA ARG A 161 9.97 19.78 -5.75
C ARG A 161 10.37 20.74 -4.63
N GLN A 162 9.40 21.50 -4.08
CA GLN A 162 9.64 22.34 -2.92
C GLN A 162 10.23 21.52 -1.74
N ALA A 163 9.61 20.39 -1.42
CA ALA A 163 10.10 19.54 -0.34
C ALA A 163 11.53 19.02 -0.59
N ILE A 164 11.86 18.62 -1.83
CA ILE A 164 13.22 18.21 -2.20
C ILE A 164 14.22 19.37 -1.98
N GLU A 165 13.87 20.59 -2.37
CA GLU A 165 14.70 21.78 -2.13
C GLU A 165 14.89 22.08 -0.65
N GLU A 166 13.94 21.73 0.20
CA GLU A 166 14.00 21.82 1.67
C GLU A 166 14.73 20.63 2.32
N GLY A 167 15.29 19.72 1.53
CA GLY A 167 16.11 18.60 1.97
C GLY A 167 15.35 17.33 2.32
N TRP A 168 14.08 17.21 1.90
CA TRP A 168 13.32 15.96 2.01
C TRP A 168 13.74 14.97 0.93
N VAL A 169 13.75 13.69 1.28
CA VAL A 169 14.06 12.58 0.36
C VAL A 169 12.79 11.75 0.16
N ILE A 170 12.36 11.63 -1.08
CA ILE A 170 11.19 10.79 -1.41
C ILE A 170 11.56 9.33 -1.18
N LYS A 171 10.76 8.62 -0.40
CA LYS A 171 10.95 7.22 -0.01
C LYS A 171 9.88 6.28 -0.55
N GLY A 172 8.77 6.81 -1.05
CA GLY A 172 7.72 5.98 -1.61
C GLY A 172 6.53 6.77 -2.12
N LEU A 173 5.68 6.06 -2.87
CA LEU A 173 4.37 6.52 -3.33
C LEU A 173 3.31 5.59 -2.75
N LEU A 174 2.33 6.16 -2.06
CA LEU A 174 1.14 5.47 -1.60
C LEU A 174 -0.02 5.79 -2.55
N VAL A 175 -0.71 4.77 -2.98
CA VAL A 175 -1.86 4.88 -3.90
C VAL A 175 -3.06 4.20 -3.29
N HIS A 176 -4.18 4.91 -3.20
CA HIS A 176 -5.46 4.29 -2.88
C HIS A 176 -6.52 4.82 -3.83
N GLN A 177 -6.68 4.11 -4.92
CA GLN A 177 -7.60 4.41 -6.01
C GLN A 177 -7.87 3.11 -6.78
N GLY A 178 -9.03 2.96 -7.33
CA GLY A 178 -9.43 1.79 -8.11
C GLY A 178 -10.95 1.63 -8.15
N GLU A 179 -11.68 2.19 -7.19
CA GLU A 179 -13.12 2.03 -7.09
C GLU A 179 -13.84 2.70 -8.28
N THR A 180 -13.39 3.88 -8.70
CA THR A 180 -13.93 4.56 -9.89
C THR A 180 -13.58 3.82 -11.17
N ASP A 181 -12.42 3.20 -11.22
CA ASP A 181 -11.91 2.45 -12.37
C ASP A 181 -12.10 0.93 -12.21
N ALA A 182 -13.03 0.49 -11.37
CA ALA A 182 -13.19 -0.91 -10.96
C ALA A 182 -13.42 -1.90 -12.12
N TYR A 183 -13.83 -1.40 -13.26
CA TYR A 183 -14.03 -2.19 -14.48
C TYR A 183 -12.97 -1.92 -15.56
N SER A 184 -11.89 -1.19 -15.23
CA SER A 184 -10.85 -0.81 -16.18
C SER A 184 -9.63 -1.72 -16.09
N ASP A 185 -9.43 -2.57 -17.07
CA ASP A 185 -8.19 -3.35 -17.22
C ASP A 185 -6.96 -2.49 -17.53
N TYR A 186 -7.15 -1.20 -17.80
CA TYR A 186 -6.06 -0.26 -18.10
C TYR A 186 -5.48 0.40 -16.86
N TRP A 187 -6.12 0.27 -15.72
CA TRP A 187 -5.72 0.94 -14.47
C TRP A 187 -4.21 0.78 -14.14
N PRO A 188 -3.59 -0.43 -14.20
CA PRO A 188 -2.17 -0.57 -13.88
C PRO A 188 -1.26 0.21 -14.83
N LYS A 189 -1.66 0.34 -16.10
CA LYS A 189 -0.92 1.14 -17.09
C LYS A 189 -1.06 2.63 -16.84
N GLU A 190 -2.23 3.08 -16.41
CA GLU A 190 -2.47 4.49 -16.08
C GLU A 190 -1.65 4.89 -14.85
N LEU A 191 -1.59 4.05 -13.82
CA LEU A 191 -0.71 4.28 -12.67
C LEU A 191 0.76 4.29 -13.08
N SER A 192 1.19 3.32 -13.90
CA SER A 192 2.56 3.28 -14.41
C SER A 192 2.94 4.55 -15.18
N LYS A 193 2.02 5.06 -16.01
CA LYS A 193 2.22 6.32 -16.73
C LYS A 193 2.37 7.49 -15.77
N ALA A 194 1.44 7.66 -14.83
CA ALA A 194 1.46 8.75 -13.84
C ALA A 194 2.75 8.73 -12.99
N TYR A 195 3.14 7.57 -12.49
CA TYR A 195 4.38 7.40 -11.71
C TYR A 195 5.62 7.82 -12.50
N ASN A 196 5.75 7.37 -13.75
CA ASN A 196 6.90 7.72 -14.58
C ASN A 196 6.94 9.22 -14.91
N GLN A 197 5.79 9.85 -15.16
CA GLN A 197 5.69 11.31 -15.38
C GLN A 197 6.11 12.08 -14.14
N ILE A 198 5.65 11.71 -12.95
CA ILE A 198 6.04 12.34 -11.68
C ILE A 198 7.56 12.28 -11.51
N ARG A 199 8.18 11.11 -11.70
CA ARG A 199 9.64 10.95 -11.59
C ARG A 199 10.41 11.78 -12.61
N GLU A 200 9.97 11.75 -13.86
CA GLU A 200 10.56 12.54 -14.95
C GLU A 200 10.58 14.04 -14.62
N GLU A 201 9.44 14.59 -14.18
CA GLU A 201 9.30 16.00 -13.86
C GLU A 201 10.07 16.41 -12.60
N LEU A 202 10.24 15.51 -11.65
CA LEU A 202 11.07 15.75 -10.48
C LEU A 202 12.56 15.58 -10.78
N GLY A 203 12.93 15.04 -11.94
CA GLY A 203 14.31 14.76 -12.32
C GLY A 203 14.95 13.68 -11.46
N VAL A 204 14.16 12.75 -10.93
CA VAL A 204 14.61 11.67 -10.03
C VAL A 204 14.79 10.38 -10.81
N THR A 205 16.00 9.82 -10.72
CA THR A 205 16.36 8.56 -11.38
C THR A 205 16.05 7.34 -10.52
N ASP A 206 16.05 7.50 -9.20
CA ASP A 206 15.79 6.41 -8.27
C ASP A 206 14.33 5.94 -8.37
N GLU A 207 14.14 4.64 -8.25
CA GLU A 207 12.82 4.05 -8.15
C GLU A 207 12.41 3.94 -6.69
N TRP A 208 11.21 4.42 -6.38
CA TRP A 208 10.64 4.32 -5.04
C TRP A 208 9.66 3.15 -4.99
N PRO A 209 9.52 2.49 -3.84
CA PRO A 209 8.41 1.57 -3.63
C PRO A 209 7.06 2.27 -3.86
N ILE A 210 6.17 1.58 -4.53
CA ILE A 210 4.79 2.01 -4.76
C ILE A 210 3.89 1.05 -4.00
N LEU A 211 3.10 1.57 -3.06
CA LEU A 211 2.17 0.77 -2.27
C LEU A 211 0.75 1.07 -2.73
N VAL A 212 0.06 0.07 -3.24
CA VAL A 212 -1.31 0.17 -3.77
C VAL A 212 -2.26 -0.52 -2.81
N GLY A 213 -3.19 0.21 -2.22
CA GLY A 213 -4.21 -0.39 -1.35
C GLY A 213 -5.35 -1.00 -2.16
N GLU A 214 -5.78 -2.18 -1.76
CA GLU A 214 -7.02 -2.77 -2.25
C GLU A 214 -8.23 -1.95 -1.83
N ALA A 215 -9.25 -1.90 -2.68
CA ALA A 215 -10.60 -1.46 -2.31
C ALA A 215 -11.17 -2.35 -1.18
N VAL A 216 -12.24 -1.91 -0.54
CA VAL A 216 -12.93 -2.73 0.49
C VAL A 216 -13.14 -4.15 -0.03
N GLY A 217 -12.65 -5.12 0.76
CA GLY A 217 -12.62 -6.53 0.37
C GLY A 217 -13.99 -7.19 0.33
N ILE A 218 -14.07 -8.33 -0.39
CA ILE A 218 -15.30 -9.13 -0.46
C ILE A 218 -15.72 -9.67 0.92
N ASP A 219 -14.76 -9.88 1.81
CA ASP A 219 -14.98 -10.30 3.19
C ASP A 219 -15.75 -9.26 4.02
N GLN A 220 -15.78 -8.00 3.55
CA GLN A 220 -16.52 -6.89 4.11
C GLN A 220 -17.69 -6.44 3.21
N ASN A 221 -18.11 -7.26 2.27
CA ASN A 221 -19.14 -6.97 1.25
C ASN A 221 -18.80 -5.80 0.32
N GLY A 222 -17.52 -5.50 0.13
CA GLY A 222 -17.06 -4.35 -0.65
C GLY A 222 -17.66 -4.29 -2.04
N VAL A 223 -18.37 -3.19 -2.35
CA VAL A 223 -19.06 -3.01 -3.64
C VAL A 223 -18.09 -2.91 -4.83
N CYS A 224 -16.84 -2.55 -4.58
CA CYS A 224 -15.77 -2.48 -5.57
C CYS A 224 -14.70 -3.58 -5.39
N ALA A 225 -14.95 -4.61 -4.58
CA ALA A 225 -14.00 -5.69 -4.34
C ALA A 225 -13.51 -6.39 -5.62
N HIS A 226 -14.32 -6.37 -6.69
CA HIS A 226 -13.96 -6.90 -8.00
C HIS A 226 -12.84 -6.13 -8.71
N ALA A 227 -12.46 -4.92 -8.23
CA ALA A 227 -11.29 -4.19 -8.72
C ALA A 227 -9.97 -4.80 -8.24
N ASN A 228 -9.95 -5.44 -7.05
CA ASN A 228 -8.71 -5.87 -6.38
C ASN A 228 -7.83 -6.78 -7.25
N PRO A 229 -8.35 -7.76 -8.02
CA PRO A 229 -7.52 -8.54 -8.93
C PRO A 229 -6.84 -7.71 -10.04
N THR A 230 -7.42 -6.58 -10.45
CA THR A 230 -6.82 -5.67 -11.42
C THR A 230 -5.76 -4.80 -10.75
N LEU A 231 -6.01 -4.31 -9.53
CA LEU A 231 -5.05 -3.55 -8.73
C LEU A 231 -3.80 -4.40 -8.45
N ASP A 232 -3.98 -5.67 -8.17
CA ASP A 232 -2.90 -6.61 -7.87
C ASP A 232 -1.96 -6.84 -9.07
N ARG A 233 -2.44 -6.63 -10.30
CA ARG A 233 -1.61 -6.71 -11.50
C ARG A 233 -0.67 -5.52 -11.72
N VAL A 234 -0.63 -4.55 -10.80
CA VAL A 234 0.25 -3.38 -10.92
C VAL A 234 1.72 -3.78 -11.06
N HIS A 235 2.15 -4.86 -10.41
CA HIS A 235 3.52 -5.37 -10.48
C HIS A 235 3.94 -5.86 -11.88
N ASP A 236 2.97 -6.21 -12.75
CA ASP A 236 3.24 -6.54 -14.16
C ASP A 236 3.81 -5.34 -14.94
N PHE A 237 3.54 -4.13 -14.48
CA PHE A 237 3.92 -2.87 -15.12
C PHE A 237 4.98 -2.09 -14.34
N LEU A 238 5.01 -2.27 -13.03
CA LEU A 238 5.90 -1.59 -12.09
C LEU A 238 6.47 -2.62 -11.11
N PRO A 239 7.69 -3.17 -11.37
CA PRO A 239 8.27 -4.22 -10.53
C PRO A 239 8.49 -3.82 -9.06
N ASN A 240 8.52 -2.51 -8.78
CA ASN A 240 8.65 -1.93 -7.45
C ASN A 240 7.28 -1.57 -6.80
N ALA A 241 6.17 -2.03 -7.39
CA ALA A 241 4.84 -1.85 -6.83
C ALA A 241 4.39 -3.09 -6.05
N TYR A 242 3.67 -2.84 -4.95
CA TYR A 242 3.21 -3.86 -4.01
C TYR A 242 1.78 -3.56 -3.60
N THR A 243 0.92 -4.56 -3.65
CA THR A 243 -0.47 -4.44 -3.22
C THR A 243 -0.56 -4.59 -1.70
N ILE A 244 -1.38 -3.76 -1.08
CA ILE A 244 -1.66 -3.77 0.36
C ILE A 244 -3.07 -4.29 0.56
N SER A 245 -3.19 -5.46 1.13
CA SER A 245 -4.48 -6.10 1.30
C SER A 245 -5.40 -5.37 2.27
N SER A 246 -6.65 -5.30 1.87
CA SER A 246 -7.76 -4.78 2.67
C SER A 246 -8.47 -5.85 3.50
N TYR A 247 -8.09 -7.13 3.39
CA TYR A 247 -8.76 -8.22 4.10
C TYR A 247 -8.88 -7.94 5.61
N GLY A 248 -10.10 -8.05 6.17
CA GLY A 248 -10.40 -7.76 7.56
C GLY A 248 -10.25 -6.28 7.95
N CYS A 249 -10.11 -5.36 7.00
CA CYS A 249 -10.25 -3.92 7.23
C CYS A 249 -11.74 -3.57 7.15
N GLU A 250 -12.31 -3.22 8.31
CA GLU A 250 -13.74 -2.97 8.45
C GLU A 250 -14.25 -1.91 7.47
N ALA A 251 -15.35 -2.22 6.77
CA ALA A 251 -16.06 -1.28 5.91
C ALA A 251 -16.90 -0.29 6.72
N ALA A 252 -17.20 0.87 6.13
CA ALA A 252 -18.26 1.76 6.57
C ALA A 252 -19.63 1.22 6.11
N GLU A 253 -20.72 1.88 6.53
CA GLU A 253 -22.11 1.45 6.22
C GLU A 253 -22.44 1.42 4.72
N ASP A 254 -21.64 2.08 3.90
CA ASP A 254 -21.84 2.14 2.43
C ASP A 254 -21.12 1.02 1.65
N ASP A 255 -20.40 0.14 2.34
CA ASP A 255 -19.62 -0.95 1.76
C ASP A 255 -18.63 -0.51 0.66
N LEU A 256 -18.40 0.79 0.52
CA LEU A 256 -17.48 1.43 -0.43
C LEU A 256 -16.25 2.02 0.26
N HIS A 257 -16.45 2.65 1.41
CA HIS A 257 -15.39 3.26 2.21
C HIS A 257 -15.05 2.38 3.40
N PHE A 258 -13.84 2.56 3.94
CA PHE A 258 -13.48 1.93 5.19
C PHE A 258 -14.03 2.71 6.38
N SER A 259 -14.36 2.01 7.47
CA SER A 259 -14.58 2.64 8.77
C SER A 259 -13.27 3.26 9.30
N ALA A 260 -13.35 4.07 10.35
CA ALA A 260 -12.14 4.58 11.00
C ALA A 260 -11.21 3.46 11.47
N ALA A 261 -11.77 2.35 11.97
CA ALA A 261 -10.99 1.16 12.37
C ALA A 261 -10.32 0.50 11.15
N GLY A 262 -11.04 0.39 10.03
CA GLY A 262 -10.52 -0.10 8.75
C GLY A 262 -9.35 0.74 8.25
N TYR A 263 -9.48 2.07 8.22
CA TYR A 263 -8.38 2.97 7.83
C TYR A 263 -7.16 2.86 8.74
N ARG A 264 -7.37 2.78 10.06
CA ARG A 264 -6.26 2.61 11.01
C ARG A 264 -5.50 1.31 10.75
N LYS A 265 -6.22 0.21 10.50
CA LYS A 265 -5.62 -1.09 10.19
C LYS A 265 -4.87 -1.05 8.86
N LEU A 266 -5.51 -0.54 7.82
CA LEU A 266 -4.94 -0.43 6.48
C LEU A 266 -3.69 0.46 6.48
N GLY A 267 -3.73 1.61 7.18
CA GLY A 267 -2.58 2.50 7.30
C GLY A 267 -1.36 1.83 7.94
N ARG A 268 -1.57 1.04 8.99
CA ARG A 268 -0.49 0.23 9.59
C ARG A 268 0.10 -0.76 8.59
N ARG A 269 -0.73 -1.41 7.78
CA ARG A 269 -0.27 -2.36 6.75
C ARG A 269 0.60 -1.70 5.70
N TYR A 270 0.20 -0.52 5.21
CA TYR A 270 1.06 0.29 4.33
C TYR A 270 2.42 0.55 4.98
N ALA A 271 2.44 0.96 6.26
CA ALA A 271 3.68 1.25 6.96
C ALA A 271 4.55 0.00 7.17
N VAL A 272 3.95 -1.11 7.59
CA VAL A 272 4.67 -2.37 7.79
C VAL A 272 5.34 -2.82 6.49
N LYS A 273 4.62 -2.80 5.36
CA LYS A 273 5.21 -3.16 4.07
C LYS A 273 6.36 -2.21 3.70
N MET A 274 6.19 -0.90 3.89
CA MET A 274 7.24 0.08 3.63
C MET A 274 8.48 -0.17 4.50
N LEU A 275 8.29 -0.38 5.80
CA LEU A 275 9.38 -0.68 6.74
C LEU A 275 10.15 -1.95 6.36
N GLN A 276 9.44 -3.00 5.94
CA GLN A 276 10.06 -4.24 5.46
C GLN A 276 10.91 -4.00 4.21
N LEU A 277 10.41 -3.22 3.24
CA LEU A 277 11.17 -2.84 2.06
C LEU A 277 12.41 -2.00 2.39
N MET A 278 12.38 -1.30 3.52
CA MET A 278 13.52 -0.56 4.07
C MET A 278 14.45 -1.45 4.92
N GLY A 279 14.13 -2.74 5.12
CA GLY A 279 14.94 -3.70 5.87
C GLY A 279 14.70 -3.74 7.37
N TYR A 280 13.61 -3.15 7.86
CA TYR A 280 13.22 -3.25 9.27
C TYR A 280 12.46 -4.55 9.55
N ASP A 281 12.80 -5.18 10.68
CA ASP A 281 12.03 -6.33 11.19
C ASP A 281 10.86 -5.79 12.02
N VAL A 282 9.65 -5.90 11.45
CA VAL A 282 8.44 -5.33 12.03
C VAL A 282 7.45 -6.44 12.32
N GLU A 283 6.99 -6.50 13.58
CA GLU A 283 5.88 -7.38 13.93
C GLU A 283 4.60 -6.92 13.22
N THR A 284 3.97 -7.87 12.57
CA THR A 284 2.71 -7.65 11.85
C THR A 284 1.55 -8.11 12.71
N ASP A 285 0.36 -7.51 12.49
CA ASP A 285 -0.83 -8.07 13.12
C ASP A 285 -1.08 -9.50 12.60
N PRO A 286 -1.73 -10.38 13.39
CA PRO A 286 -1.91 -11.79 13.04
C PRO A 286 -2.62 -12.01 11.70
N ASP A 287 -3.55 -11.13 11.33
CA ASP A 287 -4.27 -11.20 10.06
C ASP A 287 -3.36 -10.84 8.88
N PHE A 288 -2.34 -10.01 9.15
CA PHE A 288 -1.35 -9.62 8.16
C PHE A 288 -0.22 -10.66 8.04
N LYS A 289 0.13 -11.38 9.11
CA LYS A 289 1.09 -12.50 9.06
C LYS A 289 0.69 -13.56 8.05
N LEU A 290 -0.59 -13.86 7.94
CA LEU A 290 -1.11 -14.78 6.95
C LEU A 290 -0.75 -14.37 5.51
N GLN A 291 -0.68 -13.07 5.22
CA GLN A 291 -0.35 -12.56 3.89
C GLN A 291 1.16 -12.39 3.63
N ILE A 292 1.93 -12.10 4.69
CA ILE A 292 3.40 -11.97 4.56
C ILE A 292 4.08 -13.34 4.51
N GLU A 293 3.56 -14.33 5.24
CA GLU A 293 4.00 -15.72 5.10
C GLU A 293 3.68 -16.29 3.71
N LEU A 294 2.88 -15.58 2.92
CA LEU A 294 2.49 -15.90 1.56
C LEU A 294 3.48 -15.43 0.48
N GLY A 295 4.48 -14.63 0.85
CA GLY A 295 5.39 -14.05 -0.12
C GLY A 295 4.81 -12.84 -0.87
N ASP A 296 5.32 -12.57 -2.06
CA ASP A 296 4.91 -11.49 -2.95
C ASP A 296 3.37 -11.43 -3.11
N PRO A 297 2.73 -10.24 -3.14
CA PRO A 297 1.30 -10.10 -3.45
C PRO A 297 0.85 -10.79 -4.73
N SER A 298 1.75 -11.03 -5.69
CA SER A 298 1.50 -11.93 -6.82
C SER A 298 1.20 -13.37 -6.39
N ASP A 299 1.56 -13.73 -5.15
CA ASP A 299 1.31 -15.02 -4.51
C ASP A 299 0.20 -14.94 -3.43
N ALA A 300 -0.57 -13.88 -3.39
CA ALA A 300 -1.59 -13.63 -2.36
C ALA A 300 -2.65 -14.75 -2.25
N PHE A 301 -2.82 -15.51 -3.32
CA PHE A 301 -3.57 -16.75 -3.32
C PHE A 301 -2.65 -17.91 -3.69
N GLN A 302 -1.68 -18.20 -2.80
CA GLN A 302 -0.86 -19.39 -2.96
C GLN A 302 -1.70 -20.65 -2.80
N VAL A 303 -1.65 -21.44 -3.83
CA VAL A 303 -2.30 -22.74 -3.88
C VAL A 303 -1.28 -23.78 -4.29
N ASP A 304 -1.01 -24.70 -3.40
CA ASP A 304 -0.28 -25.91 -3.70
C ASP A 304 -1.25 -26.95 -4.25
N VAL A 305 -0.94 -27.49 -5.41
CA VAL A 305 -1.72 -28.56 -6.03
C VAL A 305 -0.84 -29.78 -6.18
N THR A 306 -1.20 -30.85 -5.50
CA THR A 306 -0.49 -32.12 -5.55
C THR A 306 -1.36 -33.19 -6.19
N LEU A 307 -0.84 -33.83 -7.22
CA LEU A 307 -1.48 -34.99 -7.82
C LEU A 307 -0.96 -36.28 -7.20
N ASP A 308 -1.87 -37.07 -6.63
CA ASP A 308 -1.60 -38.48 -6.32
C ASP A 308 -2.15 -39.35 -7.45
N SER A 309 -1.27 -39.76 -8.36
CA SER A 309 -1.65 -40.59 -9.50
C SER A 309 -2.08 -42.01 -9.08
N THR A 310 -1.68 -42.49 -7.90
CA THR A 310 -2.07 -43.82 -7.38
C THR A 310 -3.47 -43.78 -6.77
N ALA A 311 -3.74 -42.74 -5.97
CA ALA A 311 -5.05 -42.53 -5.36
C ALA A 311 -6.04 -41.87 -6.34
N LYS A 312 -5.59 -41.40 -7.49
CA LYS A 312 -6.37 -40.63 -8.48
C LYS A 312 -7.07 -39.45 -7.83
N SER A 313 -6.32 -38.70 -7.02
CA SER A 313 -6.81 -37.53 -6.32
C SER A 313 -5.90 -36.35 -6.52
N ILE A 314 -6.49 -35.16 -6.44
CA ILE A 314 -5.79 -33.88 -6.41
C ILE A 314 -6.01 -33.28 -5.02
N THR A 315 -4.93 -33.03 -4.31
CA THR A 315 -4.97 -32.23 -3.09
C THR A 315 -4.73 -30.78 -3.46
N VAL A 316 -5.66 -29.92 -3.10
CA VAL A 316 -5.54 -28.47 -3.20
C VAL A 316 -5.37 -27.93 -1.79
N ALA A 317 -4.21 -27.37 -1.51
CA ALA A 317 -3.90 -26.72 -0.22
C ALA A 317 -3.76 -25.22 -0.45
N SER A 318 -4.42 -24.43 0.37
CA SER A 318 -4.34 -22.97 0.35
C SER A 318 -4.23 -22.46 1.78
N ILE A 319 -3.58 -21.37 1.92
CA ILE A 319 -3.40 -20.65 3.18
C ILE A 319 -4.61 -19.79 3.53
N VAL A 320 -5.42 -19.39 2.53
CA VAL A 320 -6.74 -18.76 2.73
C VAL A 320 -7.85 -19.80 2.54
N PRO A 321 -9.01 -19.61 3.17
CA PRO A 321 -10.14 -20.51 2.97
C PRO A 321 -10.61 -20.56 1.51
N LEU A 322 -10.83 -21.75 1.01
CA LEU A 322 -11.32 -22.01 -0.33
C LEU A 322 -12.84 -21.85 -0.39
N ALA A 323 -13.33 -21.11 -1.38
CA ALA A 323 -14.74 -21.03 -1.74
C ALA A 323 -15.14 -22.14 -2.71
N GLY A 324 -14.23 -22.59 -3.57
CA GLY A 324 -14.51 -23.65 -4.53
C GLY A 324 -13.39 -23.93 -5.50
N VAL A 325 -13.53 -25.04 -6.20
CA VAL A 325 -12.66 -25.44 -7.32
C VAL A 325 -13.55 -25.91 -8.46
N ASP A 326 -13.38 -25.31 -9.64
CA ASP A 326 -13.98 -25.84 -10.86
C ASP A 326 -12.94 -26.68 -11.59
N LEU A 327 -13.28 -27.91 -11.90
CA LEU A 327 -12.49 -28.75 -12.76
C LEU A 327 -12.94 -28.52 -14.20
N VAL A 328 -11.99 -28.22 -15.06
CA VAL A 328 -12.23 -27.93 -16.47
C VAL A 328 -11.32 -28.82 -17.31
N SER A 329 -11.88 -29.42 -18.36
CA SER A 329 -11.08 -30.16 -19.34
C SER A 329 -10.12 -29.22 -20.08
N TYR A 330 -9.10 -29.77 -20.69
CA TYR A 330 -8.21 -28.95 -21.53
C TYR A 330 -8.91 -28.30 -22.74
N SER A 331 -10.05 -28.88 -23.18
CA SER A 331 -10.90 -28.28 -24.21
C SER A 331 -11.78 -27.13 -23.73
N GLY A 332 -11.81 -26.85 -22.42
CA GLY A 332 -12.60 -25.77 -21.83
C GLY A 332 -13.99 -26.21 -21.34
N GLU A 333 -14.31 -27.49 -21.34
CA GLU A 333 -15.59 -28.02 -20.81
C GLU A 333 -15.48 -28.10 -19.26
N THR A 334 -16.48 -27.58 -18.56
CA THR A 334 -16.57 -27.72 -17.11
C THR A 334 -16.93 -29.14 -16.71
N LEU A 335 -16.00 -29.84 -16.09
CA LEU A 335 -16.19 -31.24 -15.65
C LEU A 335 -16.94 -31.29 -14.31
N GLU A 336 -16.60 -30.41 -13.39
CA GLU A 336 -17.21 -30.36 -12.05
C GLU A 336 -17.05 -28.99 -11.41
N VAL A 337 -18.02 -28.58 -10.59
CA VAL A 337 -17.98 -27.37 -9.77
C VAL A 337 -18.11 -27.79 -8.31
N LEU A 338 -17.04 -27.63 -7.56
CA LEU A 338 -16.97 -27.93 -6.14
C LEU A 338 -17.06 -26.64 -5.33
N LYS A 339 -17.87 -26.67 -4.25
CA LYS A 339 -17.99 -25.56 -3.30
C LYS A 339 -17.53 -26.02 -1.94
N PHE A 340 -16.83 -25.16 -1.23
CA PHE A 340 -16.28 -25.48 0.08
C PHE A 340 -16.72 -24.42 1.11
N ASP A 341 -16.74 -24.83 2.36
CA ASP A 341 -17.08 -23.95 3.48
C ASP A 341 -15.85 -23.83 4.41
N ASN A 342 -15.10 -22.77 4.22
CA ASN A 342 -13.91 -22.42 4.99
C ASN A 342 -12.79 -23.49 5.06
N GLN A 343 -12.73 -24.41 4.11
CA GLN A 343 -11.67 -25.42 4.06
C GLN A 343 -10.41 -24.82 3.41
N ARG A 344 -9.24 -25.13 3.97
CA ARG A 344 -7.95 -24.71 3.41
C ARG A 344 -7.21 -25.83 2.71
N VAL A 345 -7.61 -27.08 2.97
CA VAL A 345 -7.08 -28.26 2.29
C VAL A 345 -8.26 -29.10 1.87
N VAL A 346 -8.31 -29.48 0.61
CA VAL A 346 -9.36 -30.31 0.03
C VAL A 346 -8.75 -31.37 -0.85
N ASP A 347 -9.27 -32.57 -0.75
CA ASP A 347 -8.93 -33.70 -1.62
C ASP A 347 -10.06 -33.91 -2.62
N ILE A 348 -9.72 -33.90 -3.89
CA ILE A 348 -10.66 -34.01 -5.01
C ILE A 348 -10.42 -35.34 -5.71
N ASP A 349 -11.41 -36.20 -5.69
CA ASP A 349 -11.38 -37.46 -6.43
C ASP A 349 -11.55 -37.19 -7.95
N ILE A 350 -10.52 -37.52 -8.72
CA ILE A 350 -10.51 -37.38 -10.17
C ILE A 350 -10.57 -38.73 -10.90
N SER A 351 -10.91 -39.81 -10.21
CA SER A 351 -10.98 -41.15 -10.81
C SER A 351 -12.01 -41.27 -11.94
N LYS A 352 -13.06 -40.43 -11.87
CA LYS A 352 -14.11 -40.39 -12.89
C LYS A 352 -13.74 -39.65 -14.20
N TYR A 353 -12.57 -39.00 -14.22
CA TYR A 353 -12.07 -38.25 -15.37
C TYR A 353 -10.84 -38.91 -16.01
N ASP A 354 -10.78 -40.23 -16.01
CA ASP A 354 -9.67 -41.03 -16.55
C ASP A 354 -9.36 -40.77 -18.02
N ASN A 355 -10.28 -40.18 -18.76
CA ASN A 355 -10.11 -39.84 -20.16
C ASN A 355 -9.46 -38.47 -20.38
N GLU A 356 -9.25 -37.70 -19.32
CA GLU A 356 -8.65 -36.38 -19.40
C GLU A 356 -7.14 -36.47 -19.04
N ASP A 357 -6.28 -36.30 -20.02
CA ASP A 357 -4.82 -36.26 -19.81
C ASP A 357 -4.39 -34.99 -19.05
N ARG A 358 -5.22 -33.95 -19.08
CA ARG A 358 -4.98 -32.66 -18.43
C ARG A 358 -6.28 -32.10 -17.86
N ILE A 359 -6.19 -31.65 -16.62
CA ILE A 359 -7.29 -30.97 -15.93
C ILE A 359 -6.83 -29.59 -15.53
N VAL A 360 -7.61 -28.57 -15.83
CA VAL A 360 -7.40 -27.20 -15.35
C VAL A 360 -8.31 -26.99 -14.15
N LEU A 361 -7.72 -26.51 -13.07
CA LEU A 361 -8.41 -26.17 -11.85
C LEU A 361 -8.56 -24.65 -11.77
N ASN A 362 -9.79 -24.16 -11.76
CA ASN A 362 -10.09 -22.77 -11.42
C ASN A 362 -10.43 -22.72 -9.94
N ILE A 363 -9.46 -22.31 -9.14
CA ILE A 363 -9.53 -22.34 -7.68
C ILE A 363 -9.92 -20.95 -7.19
N ARG A 364 -10.94 -20.88 -6.33
CA ARG A 364 -11.45 -19.63 -5.76
C ARG A 364 -11.30 -19.64 -4.25
N SER A 365 -10.84 -18.54 -3.70
CA SER A 365 -10.86 -18.27 -2.28
C SER A 365 -12.18 -17.62 -1.83
N ASN A 366 -12.43 -17.61 -0.52
CA ASN A 366 -13.62 -16.98 0.04
C ASN A 366 -13.63 -15.44 -0.12
N ASP A 367 -12.46 -14.84 -0.29
CA ASP A 367 -12.27 -13.41 -0.55
C ASP A 367 -12.35 -13.03 -2.04
N GLY A 368 -12.69 -14.02 -2.90
CA GLY A 368 -12.92 -13.81 -4.31
C GLY A 368 -11.68 -13.89 -5.21
N ALA A 369 -10.47 -14.10 -4.64
CA ALA A 369 -9.29 -14.34 -5.45
C ALA A 369 -9.42 -15.65 -6.25
N THR A 370 -8.86 -15.67 -7.45
CA THR A 370 -8.93 -16.83 -8.34
C THR A 370 -7.54 -17.16 -8.87
N VAL A 371 -7.17 -18.43 -8.85
CA VAL A 371 -5.96 -18.92 -9.48
C VAL A 371 -6.25 -20.15 -10.34
N ASN A 372 -5.58 -20.24 -11.47
CA ASN A 372 -5.67 -21.38 -12.36
C ASN A 372 -4.42 -22.25 -12.21
N ARG A 373 -4.62 -23.55 -12.09
CA ARG A 373 -3.56 -24.55 -12.05
C ARG A 373 -3.87 -25.65 -13.07
N GLN A 374 -2.84 -26.09 -13.77
CA GLN A 374 -2.96 -27.24 -14.66
C GLN A 374 -2.31 -28.45 -14.02
N VAL A 375 -3.03 -29.57 -14.05
CA VAL A 375 -2.53 -30.85 -13.60
C VAL A 375 -2.42 -31.77 -14.82
N ASN A 376 -1.24 -32.34 -15.04
CA ASN A 376 -0.99 -33.33 -16.06
C ASN A 376 -0.98 -34.72 -15.38
N ARG A 377 -1.73 -35.66 -15.91
CA ARG A 377 -1.87 -37.01 -15.36
C ARG A 377 -0.82 -37.96 -15.91
#